data_08414b222508af172b26753998a5a1bf
#
_entry.id   08414b222508af172b26753998a5a1bf
#
_cell.length_a   1.000
_cell.length_b   1.000
_cell.length_c   1.000
_cell.angle_alpha   90.00
_cell.angle_beta   90.00
_cell.angle_gamma   90.00
#
_symmetry.space_group_name_H-M   'P 1'
#
loop_
_entity.id
_entity.type
_entity.pdbx_description
1 polymer ?
#
loop_
_entity_poly.entity_id
_entity_poly.type
_entity_poly.pdbx_seq_one_letter_code
_entity_poly.pdbx_strand_id
1 'polypeptide(L)'
;MTEDKSEKTESPYEYSFEYIQKKLEGAKDSFGLLMKEIVRTGICTECATCAAVCPVLEWDDLAGQPKLIGKCTGCGICYNQCPRTITDPYQLMGDFKTGYVANTNIPEVVGGQDGGTVTSLLCYLFDEHLIDAAVVTMRDPSKPWYPVAQIITNKDDTIKASGSIYSHSQTVEALMDAVRQDFRSIAFVGTPCNIDAVAKMFDSPTGMLKYFMRCHVLKIGLFCMDSFAPEALYPFFEKEGINLTKVQKMNISKGKFNLYYDPKGEPIKSYTIKQLDKFKSSSCNFCTDLTAEKADISVGSVGSGANRNTVFARTGLGAEIMEDAAKKGYIKIEPFNSINLNAVLFLAKLKKVSQYTVQKRKVFVVRDLEDTEEPRIETKPEEDQVVVKPPLGTRRFLSVSNELNEEDKVLSISLTNTIGYVLEDLKIRIVSVEELFEKRPWITNIRELFPFETVEIGYPLDLPDGEPIKANILVEASTEAFGKIFSRTIKVAPKE
;
A
#
# COMPACT_ATOMS: atom_id res chain seq x y z
N MET A 1 -17.00 -54.49 -8.18
CA MET A 1 -17.27 -53.12 -8.64
C MET A 1 -17.02 -52.24 -7.46
N THR A 2 -15.81 -51.74 -7.36
CA THR A 2 -15.40 -50.77 -6.36
C THR A 2 -15.61 -49.38 -6.97
N GLU A 3 -16.57 -48.65 -6.44
CA GLU A 3 -16.78 -47.26 -6.83
C GLU A 3 -15.52 -46.44 -6.46
N ASP A 4 -14.88 -45.96 -7.49
CA ASP A 4 -13.81 -45.00 -7.43
C ASP A 4 -14.39 -43.66 -6.93
N LYS A 5 -14.25 -43.40 -5.62
CA LYS A 5 -14.51 -42.08 -5.06
C LYS A 5 -13.34 -41.21 -5.47
N SER A 6 -13.36 -40.69 -6.70
CA SER A 6 -12.52 -39.54 -7.06
C SER A 6 -12.85 -38.43 -6.06
N GLU A 7 -11.90 -38.11 -5.16
CA GLU A 7 -11.93 -36.90 -4.37
C GLU A 7 -12.08 -35.73 -5.34
N LYS A 8 -13.26 -35.13 -5.36
CA LYS A 8 -13.46 -33.85 -6.03
C LYS A 8 -12.54 -32.85 -5.31
N THR A 9 -11.45 -32.49 -5.94
CA THR A 9 -10.70 -31.31 -5.55
C THR A 9 -11.65 -30.14 -5.67
N GLU A 10 -12.08 -29.60 -4.51
CA GLU A 10 -12.95 -28.41 -4.48
C GLU A 10 -12.28 -27.30 -5.27
N SER A 11 -12.93 -26.85 -6.31
CA SER A 11 -12.47 -25.74 -7.12
C SER A 11 -12.37 -24.48 -6.25
N PRO A 12 -11.32 -23.66 -6.36
CA PRO A 12 -11.27 -22.37 -5.69
C PRO A 12 -12.50 -21.47 -5.99
N TYR A 13 -13.12 -21.67 -7.14
CA TYR A 13 -14.35 -20.98 -7.54
C TYR A 13 -15.56 -21.40 -6.71
N GLU A 14 -15.70 -22.68 -6.37
CA GLU A 14 -16.79 -23.17 -5.49
C GLU A 14 -16.66 -22.54 -4.09
N TYR A 15 -15.43 -22.43 -3.58
CA TYR A 15 -15.19 -21.78 -2.30
C TYR A 15 -15.53 -20.28 -2.32
N SER A 16 -15.21 -19.58 -3.41
CA SER A 16 -15.56 -18.16 -3.57
C SER A 16 -17.08 -17.96 -3.53
N PHE A 17 -17.82 -18.86 -4.17
CA PHE A 17 -19.27 -18.83 -4.19
C PHE A 17 -19.86 -19.10 -2.80
N GLU A 18 -19.36 -20.10 -2.08
CA GLU A 18 -19.75 -20.37 -0.70
C GLU A 18 -19.42 -19.22 0.25
N TYR A 19 -18.27 -18.57 0.07
CA TYR A 19 -17.90 -17.40 0.87
C TYR A 19 -18.87 -16.26 0.68
N ILE A 20 -19.23 -15.95 -0.55
CA ILE A 20 -20.22 -14.92 -0.88
C ILE A 20 -21.58 -15.31 -0.29
N GLN A 21 -22.01 -16.55 -0.44
CA GLN A 21 -23.26 -17.06 0.06
C GLN A 21 -23.35 -17.00 1.60
N LYS A 22 -22.30 -17.44 2.30
CA LYS A 22 -22.19 -17.32 3.77
C LYS A 22 -22.16 -15.86 4.22
N LYS A 23 -21.55 -14.98 3.44
CA LYS A 23 -21.61 -13.55 3.73
C LYS A 23 -23.00 -12.97 3.55
N LEU A 24 -23.73 -13.38 2.54
CA LEU A 24 -25.13 -12.97 2.34
C LEU A 24 -26.04 -13.51 3.43
N GLU A 25 -25.81 -14.74 3.91
CA GLU A 25 -26.61 -15.38 4.97
C GLU A 25 -26.27 -14.87 6.38
N GLY A 26 -25.01 -14.52 6.64
CA GLY A 26 -24.50 -14.12 7.97
C GLY A 26 -24.16 -12.64 8.11
N ALA A 27 -24.29 -11.86 7.07
CA ALA A 27 -23.76 -10.51 7.05
C ALA A 27 -24.62 -9.52 7.83
N LYS A 28 -23.97 -8.87 8.73
CA LYS A 28 -24.39 -7.59 9.28
C LYS A 28 -23.75 -6.44 8.49
N ASP A 29 -23.66 -6.56 7.17
CA ASP A 29 -23.20 -5.49 6.28
C ASP A 29 -24.35 -4.48 6.18
N SER A 30 -24.45 -3.60 7.15
CA SER A 30 -25.53 -2.61 7.23
C SER A 30 -25.30 -1.44 6.25
N PHE A 31 -26.35 -0.67 6.00
CA PHE A 31 -26.24 0.63 5.31
C PHE A 31 -25.12 1.51 5.92
N GLY A 32 -24.94 1.44 7.25
CA GLY A 32 -23.84 2.15 7.93
C GLY A 32 -22.44 1.78 7.42
N LEU A 33 -22.23 0.53 7.00
CA LEU A 33 -20.95 0.10 6.43
C LEU A 33 -20.76 0.69 5.02
N LEU A 34 -21.81 0.69 4.19
CA LEU A 34 -21.80 1.36 2.89
C LEU A 34 -21.45 2.85 3.02
N MET A 35 -22.11 3.54 3.95
CA MET A 35 -21.82 4.95 4.23
C MET A 35 -20.38 5.16 4.69
N LYS A 36 -19.87 4.30 5.57
CA LYS A 36 -18.51 4.43 6.13
C LYS A 36 -17.42 4.17 5.10
N GLU A 37 -17.54 3.09 4.32
CA GLU A 37 -16.47 2.62 3.45
C GLU A 37 -16.51 3.26 2.05
N ILE A 38 -17.69 3.68 1.58
CA ILE A 38 -17.87 4.12 0.19
C ILE A 38 -18.30 5.59 0.11
N VAL A 39 -19.40 5.95 0.76
CA VAL A 39 -19.96 7.29 0.58
C VAL A 39 -19.11 8.35 1.26
N ARG A 40 -18.78 8.15 2.55
CA ARG A 40 -17.98 9.11 3.33
C ARG A 40 -16.51 9.15 2.92
N THR A 41 -16.04 8.14 2.21
CA THR A 41 -14.68 8.13 1.65
C THR A 41 -14.59 8.87 0.31
N GLY A 42 -15.73 9.26 -0.28
CA GLY A 42 -15.79 9.99 -1.53
C GLY A 42 -15.54 9.15 -2.79
N ILE A 43 -15.50 7.81 -2.67
CA ILE A 43 -15.34 6.93 -3.84
C ILE A 43 -16.70 6.52 -4.46
N CYS A 44 -17.81 7.00 -3.91
CA CYS A 44 -19.14 6.77 -4.46
C CYS A 44 -19.20 7.25 -5.90
N THR A 45 -19.76 6.41 -6.79
CA THR A 45 -19.96 6.76 -8.21
C THR A 45 -21.31 7.39 -8.48
N GLU A 46 -22.11 7.63 -7.45
CA GLU A 46 -23.46 8.22 -7.54
C GLU A 46 -24.41 7.46 -8.49
N CYS A 47 -24.16 6.16 -8.67
CA CYS A 47 -24.96 5.33 -9.59
C CYS A 47 -26.33 4.93 -9.04
N ALA A 48 -26.66 5.28 -7.80
CA ALA A 48 -27.90 4.99 -7.09
C ALA A 48 -28.28 3.49 -6.98
N THR A 49 -27.41 2.54 -7.35
CA THR A 49 -27.69 1.09 -7.27
C THR A 49 -28.15 0.68 -5.88
N CYS A 50 -27.52 1.21 -4.81
CA CYS A 50 -27.88 0.90 -3.43
C CYS A 50 -29.33 1.30 -3.08
N ALA A 51 -29.83 2.42 -3.60
CA ALA A 51 -31.20 2.85 -3.43
C ALA A 51 -32.15 2.03 -4.30
N ALA A 52 -31.77 1.71 -5.53
CA ALA A 52 -32.59 0.94 -6.46
C ALA A 52 -32.89 -0.49 -5.98
N VAL A 53 -31.94 -1.13 -5.25
CA VAL A 53 -32.11 -2.51 -4.77
C VAL A 53 -32.65 -2.65 -3.35
N CYS A 54 -32.88 -1.53 -2.66
CA CYS A 54 -33.27 -1.55 -1.25
C CYS A 54 -34.55 -0.72 -1.01
N PRO A 55 -35.65 -1.33 -0.55
CA PRO A 55 -36.91 -0.63 -0.35
C PRO A 55 -36.93 0.42 0.75
N VAL A 56 -35.88 0.44 1.59
CA VAL A 56 -35.72 1.40 2.70
C VAL A 56 -34.63 2.43 2.44
N LEU A 57 -34.13 2.51 1.20
CA LEU A 57 -33.19 3.53 0.75
C LEU A 57 -33.81 4.35 -0.37
N GLU A 58 -33.56 5.63 -0.32
CA GLU A 58 -33.91 6.59 -1.38
C GLU A 58 -32.61 7.32 -1.77
N TRP A 59 -32.53 7.75 -3.04
CA TRP A 59 -31.42 8.59 -3.48
C TRP A 59 -31.76 10.05 -3.19
N ASP A 60 -30.86 10.73 -2.52
CA ASP A 60 -30.93 12.16 -2.24
C ASP A 60 -30.12 12.91 -3.31
N ASP A 61 -30.84 13.51 -4.28
CA ASP A 61 -30.20 14.23 -5.40
C ASP A 61 -29.42 15.47 -4.94
N LEU A 62 -29.89 16.12 -3.85
CA LEU A 62 -29.24 17.34 -3.35
C LEU A 62 -27.92 16.99 -2.62
N ALA A 63 -27.92 15.90 -1.86
CA ALA A 63 -26.76 15.45 -1.12
C ALA A 63 -25.85 14.52 -1.93
N GLY A 64 -26.25 14.05 -3.11
CA GLY A 64 -25.51 13.11 -3.95
C GLY A 64 -25.21 11.78 -3.25
N GLN A 65 -26.13 11.28 -2.41
CA GLN A 65 -25.90 10.09 -1.60
C GLN A 65 -27.19 9.34 -1.28
N PRO A 66 -27.11 8.04 -0.91
CA PRO A 66 -28.28 7.29 -0.46
C PRO A 66 -28.72 7.74 0.93
N LYS A 67 -30.03 7.86 1.12
CA LYS A 67 -30.68 8.25 2.37
C LYS A 67 -31.56 7.11 2.90
N LEU A 68 -31.49 6.86 4.19
CA LEU A 68 -32.34 5.87 4.86
C LEU A 68 -33.73 6.46 5.13
N ILE A 69 -34.76 5.83 4.55
CA ILE A 69 -36.18 6.22 4.72
C ILE A 69 -36.96 5.22 5.60
N GLY A 70 -36.34 4.12 6.02
CA GLY A 70 -36.97 3.10 6.85
C GLY A 70 -35.96 2.34 7.71
N LYS A 71 -36.41 1.31 8.43
CA LYS A 71 -35.55 0.51 9.31
C LYS A 71 -34.66 -0.44 8.50
N CYS A 72 -33.33 -0.25 8.58
CA CYS A 72 -32.36 -1.15 8.00
C CYS A 72 -32.33 -2.50 8.73
N THR A 73 -32.45 -3.60 7.98
CA THR A 73 -32.37 -4.98 8.53
C THR A 73 -30.95 -5.53 8.58
N GLY A 74 -29.98 -4.84 7.98
CA GLY A 74 -28.59 -5.30 7.92
C GLY A 74 -28.35 -6.43 6.93
N CYS A 75 -29.22 -6.60 5.93
CA CYS A 75 -29.13 -7.70 4.94
C CYS A 75 -27.94 -7.59 3.98
N GLY A 76 -27.27 -6.44 3.90
CA GLY A 76 -26.07 -6.23 3.08
C GLY A 76 -26.31 -6.07 1.58
N ILE A 77 -27.53 -6.16 1.06
CA ILE A 77 -27.80 -6.07 -0.39
C ILE A 77 -27.23 -4.79 -0.98
N CYS A 78 -27.49 -3.64 -0.38
CA CYS A 78 -26.98 -2.35 -0.87
C CYS A 78 -25.44 -2.29 -0.90
N TYR A 79 -24.79 -2.93 0.06
CA TYR A 79 -23.33 -3.02 0.12
C TYR A 79 -22.78 -3.97 -0.96
N ASN A 80 -23.36 -5.17 -1.07
CA ASN A 80 -22.85 -6.19 -2.00
C ASN A 80 -23.12 -5.86 -3.49
N GLN A 81 -24.12 -5.02 -3.78
CA GLN A 81 -24.40 -4.57 -5.14
C GLN A 81 -23.68 -3.28 -5.54
N CYS A 82 -22.96 -2.66 -4.61
CA CYS A 82 -22.20 -1.46 -4.91
C CYS A 82 -20.96 -1.78 -5.78
N PRO A 83 -20.75 -1.06 -6.90
CA PRO A 83 -19.61 -1.32 -7.80
C PRO A 83 -18.24 -0.97 -7.17
N ARG A 84 -18.24 -0.29 -6.02
CA ARG A 84 -17.03 0.09 -5.30
C ARG A 84 -16.70 -0.83 -4.12
N THR A 85 -17.60 -1.71 -3.72
CA THR A 85 -17.28 -2.71 -2.70
C THR A 85 -16.53 -3.88 -3.33
N ILE A 86 -15.58 -4.42 -2.58
CA ILE A 86 -14.85 -5.61 -2.99
C ILE A 86 -15.45 -6.78 -2.22
N THR A 87 -16.19 -7.62 -2.93
CA THR A 87 -16.88 -8.80 -2.37
C THR A 87 -16.33 -10.10 -2.91
N ASP A 88 -15.66 -10.06 -4.06
CA ASP A 88 -15.03 -11.22 -4.69
C ASP A 88 -13.68 -11.54 -4.02
N PRO A 89 -13.48 -12.76 -3.49
CA PRO A 89 -12.22 -13.18 -2.89
C PRO A 89 -11.01 -13.06 -3.83
N TYR A 90 -11.18 -13.29 -5.13
CA TYR A 90 -10.07 -13.17 -6.10
C TYR A 90 -9.64 -11.72 -6.30
N GLN A 91 -10.54 -10.77 -6.24
CA GLN A 91 -10.20 -9.36 -6.24
C GLN A 91 -9.43 -8.95 -4.97
N LEU A 92 -9.57 -9.70 -3.88
CA LEU A 92 -8.86 -9.44 -2.62
C LEU A 92 -7.48 -10.09 -2.56
N MET A 93 -7.34 -11.28 -3.11
CA MET A 93 -6.13 -12.11 -2.93
C MET A 93 -5.43 -12.49 -4.24
N GLY A 94 -6.02 -12.16 -5.41
CA GLY A 94 -5.57 -12.66 -6.71
C GLY A 94 -5.90 -14.13 -6.95
N ASP A 95 -5.67 -14.61 -8.17
CA ASP A 95 -5.90 -15.99 -8.56
C ASP A 95 -4.89 -16.96 -7.93
N PHE A 96 -5.32 -18.17 -7.65
CA PHE A 96 -4.47 -19.27 -7.21
C PHE A 96 -5.05 -20.63 -7.64
N LYS A 97 -4.20 -21.62 -7.80
CA LYS A 97 -4.61 -22.99 -8.19
C LYS A 97 -5.10 -23.78 -7.00
N THR A 98 -4.36 -23.72 -5.90
CA THR A 98 -4.67 -24.41 -4.65
C THR A 98 -4.00 -23.70 -3.48
N GLY A 99 -4.36 -24.07 -2.26
CA GLY A 99 -3.76 -23.56 -1.05
C GLY A 99 -3.51 -24.66 -0.02
N TYR A 100 -2.60 -24.37 0.90
CA TYR A 100 -2.19 -25.31 1.94
C TYR A 100 -1.94 -24.57 3.26
N VAL A 101 -2.13 -25.27 4.36
CA VAL A 101 -1.44 -24.92 5.59
C VAL A 101 -0.15 -25.76 5.65
N ALA A 102 0.99 -25.09 5.78
CA ALA A 102 2.29 -25.75 5.71
C ALA A 102 3.17 -25.43 6.92
N ASN A 103 4.06 -26.34 7.25
CA ASN A 103 5.15 -26.12 8.19
C ASN A 103 6.38 -26.94 7.84
N THR A 104 7.53 -26.49 8.33
CA THR A 104 8.82 -27.17 8.13
C THR A 104 8.88 -28.53 8.80
N ASN A 105 9.60 -29.46 8.18
CA ASN A 105 10.07 -30.71 8.79
C ASN A 105 11.59 -30.69 9.08
N ILE A 106 12.29 -29.62 8.68
CA ILE A 106 13.74 -29.49 8.89
C ILE A 106 14.00 -29.07 10.33
N PRO A 107 14.69 -29.87 11.15
CA PRO A 107 14.88 -29.58 12.59
C PRO A 107 15.54 -28.24 12.86
N GLU A 108 16.53 -27.83 12.04
CA GLU A 108 17.28 -26.58 12.17
C GLU A 108 16.43 -25.35 11.89
N VAL A 109 15.31 -25.51 11.18
CA VAL A 109 14.37 -24.43 10.83
C VAL A 109 13.23 -24.36 11.82
N VAL A 110 12.96 -25.42 12.58
CA VAL A 110 11.88 -25.48 13.58
C VAL A 110 12.13 -24.43 14.69
N GLY A 111 11.13 -23.58 14.93
CA GLY A 111 11.21 -22.54 15.97
C GLY A 111 11.81 -21.22 15.50
N GLY A 112 12.17 -21.10 14.23
CA GLY A 112 12.54 -19.84 13.61
C GLY A 112 11.36 -18.86 13.52
N GLN A 113 10.97 -18.46 12.30
CA GLN A 113 9.82 -17.58 12.07
C GLN A 113 8.64 -18.43 11.59
N ASP A 114 7.53 -18.41 12.34
CA ASP A 114 6.29 -19.13 12.09
C ASP A 114 6.50 -20.55 11.52
N GLY A 115 5.94 -20.92 10.38
CA GLY A 115 6.01 -22.28 9.84
C GLY A 115 7.35 -22.68 9.18
N GLY A 116 8.28 -21.76 8.90
CA GLY A 116 9.56 -22.07 8.26
C GLY A 116 9.48 -22.57 6.80
N THR A 117 8.32 -22.44 6.17
CA THR A 117 8.01 -23.03 4.86
C THR A 117 8.93 -22.52 3.76
N VAL A 118 9.19 -21.21 3.68
CA VAL A 118 10.06 -20.63 2.63
C VAL A 118 11.47 -21.18 2.71
N THR A 119 12.06 -21.19 3.90
CA THR A 119 13.40 -21.74 4.12
C THR A 119 13.47 -23.22 3.71
N SER A 120 12.45 -24.01 4.08
CA SER A 120 12.39 -25.44 3.71
C SER A 120 12.22 -25.65 2.22
N LEU A 121 11.44 -24.82 1.53
CA LEU A 121 11.31 -24.88 0.08
C LEU A 121 12.63 -24.55 -0.61
N LEU A 122 13.36 -23.54 -0.15
CA LEU A 122 14.69 -23.22 -0.71
C LEU A 122 15.67 -24.36 -0.47
N CYS A 123 15.70 -24.97 0.74
CA CYS A 123 16.51 -26.16 1.00
C CYS A 123 16.20 -27.31 0.05
N TYR A 124 14.91 -27.60 -0.16
CA TYR A 124 14.45 -28.60 -1.12
C TYR A 124 14.94 -28.26 -2.55
N LEU A 125 14.76 -27.02 -3.00
CA LEU A 125 15.14 -26.59 -4.34
C LEU A 125 16.66 -26.71 -4.59
N PHE A 126 17.50 -26.42 -3.59
CA PHE A 126 18.96 -26.61 -3.68
C PHE A 126 19.37 -28.08 -3.62
N ASP A 127 18.81 -28.87 -2.69
CA ASP A 127 19.13 -30.28 -2.54
C ASP A 127 18.75 -31.09 -3.79
N GLU A 128 17.66 -30.71 -4.47
CA GLU A 128 17.22 -31.35 -5.71
C GLU A 128 17.79 -30.70 -6.97
N HIS A 129 18.72 -29.78 -6.84
CA HIS A 129 19.35 -29.06 -7.96
C HIS A 129 18.37 -28.40 -8.92
N LEU A 130 17.22 -27.92 -8.42
CA LEU A 130 16.19 -27.23 -9.19
C LEU A 130 16.50 -25.76 -9.41
N ILE A 131 17.37 -25.19 -8.57
CA ILE A 131 17.85 -23.81 -8.68
C ILE A 131 19.37 -23.74 -8.54
N ASP A 132 19.96 -22.75 -9.22
CA ASP A 132 21.38 -22.42 -9.14
C ASP A 132 21.65 -21.40 -8.03
N ALA A 133 20.68 -20.53 -7.80
CA ALA A 133 20.77 -19.46 -6.81
C ALA A 133 19.39 -19.11 -6.23
N ALA A 134 19.38 -18.48 -5.07
CA ALA A 134 18.21 -17.79 -4.55
C ALA A 134 18.55 -16.35 -4.16
N VAL A 135 17.61 -15.45 -4.38
CA VAL A 135 17.69 -14.06 -3.92
C VAL A 135 16.81 -13.91 -2.70
N VAL A 136 17.44 -13.53 -1.59
CA VAL A 136 16.78 -13.44 -0.27
C VAL A 136 17.19 -12.15 0.44
N THR A 137 16.44 -11.78 1.48
CA THR A 137 16.83 -10.73 2.42
C THR A 137 17.50 -11.35 3.64
N MET A 138 18.69 -10.89 3.98
CA MET A 138 19.45 -11.27 5.17
C MET A 138 19.66 -10.07 6.09
N ARG A 139 20.14 -10.32 7.30
CA ARG A 139 20.59 -9.28 8.22
C ARG A 139 22.00 -8.84 7.83
N ASP A 140 22.23 -7.52 7.79
CA ASP A 140 23.57 -6.98 7.59
C ASP A 140 24.50 -7.39 8.76
N PRO A 141 25.62 -8.04 8.51
CA PRO A 141 26.55 -8.43 9.57
C PRO A 141 27.13 -7.25 10.36
N SER A 142 27.20 -6.07 9.74
CA SER A 142 27.78 -4.87 10.33
C SER A 142 26.77 -4.01 11.09
N LYS A 143 25.47 -4.14 10.75
CA LYS A 143 24.37 -3.35 11.33
C LYS A 143 23.23 -4.27 11.79
N PRO A 144 23.05 -4.48 13.11
CA PRO A 144 22.05 -5.41 13.62
C PRO A 144 20.65 -5.12 13.05
N TRP A 145 20.04 -6.14 12.45
CA TRP A 145 18.70 -6.12 11.87
C TRP A 145 18.49 -5.30 10.59
N TYR A 146 19.48 -4.53 10.14
CA TYR A 146 19.36 -3.88 8.84
C TYR A 146 19.23 -4.92 7.71
N PRO A 147 18.30 -4.72 6.78
CA PRO A 147 18.10 -5.64 5.67
C PRO A 147 19.19 -5.48 4.62
N VAL A 148 19.67 -6.59 4.11
CA VAL A 148 20.54 -6.63 2.92
C VAL A 148 20.05 -7.72 1.96
N ALA A 149 19.95 -7.39 0.69
CA ALA A 149 19.64 -8.37 -0.34
C ALA A 149 20.89 -9.21 -0.66
N GLN A 150 20.75 -10.52 -0.71
CA GLN A 150 21.85 -11.46 -0.94
C GLN A 150 21.48 -12.50 -1.99
N ILE A 151 22.48 -12.88 -2.78
CA ILE A 151 22.44 -14.04 -3.65
C ILE A 151 23.05 -15.19 -2.89
N ILE A 152 22.30 -16.25 -2.65
CA ILE A 152 22.76 -17.46 -1.99
C ILE A 152 22.73 -18.63 -2.97
N THR A 153 23.65 -19.59 -2.81
CA THR A 153 23.85 -20.72 -3.75
C THR A 153 23.84 -22.07 -3.08
N ASN A 154 23.49 -22.12 -1.79
CA ASN A 154 23.50 -23.36 -1.02
C ASN A 154 22.51 -23.35 0.14
N LYS A 155 22.28 -24.54 0.68
CA LYS A 155 21.36 -24.80 1.79
C LYS A 155 21.79 -24.13 3.11
N ASP A 156 23.08 -24.12 3.40
CA ASP A 156 23.58 -23.57 4.68
C ASP A 156 23.30 -22.06 4.78
N ASP A 157 23.48 -21.34 3.68
CA ASP A 157 23.16 -19.92 3.62
C ASP A 157 21.65 -19.67 3.64
N THR A 158 20.86 -20.61 3.10
CA THR A 158 19.39 -20.59 3.23
C THR A 158 18.96 -20.64 4.69
N ILE A 159 19.56 -21.51 5.48
CA ILE A 159 19.25 -21.63 6.92
C ILE A 159 19.66 -20.35 7.68
N LYS A 160 20.81 -19.77 7.36
CA LYS A 160 21.25 -18.48 7.94
C LYS A 160 20.32 -17.32 7.58
N ALA A 161 19.71 -17.35 6.41
CA ALA A 161 18.73 -16.34 5.95
C ALA A 161 17.36 -16.50 6.62
N SER A 162 17.15 -17.52 7.45
CA SER A 162 15.85 -17.76 8.10
C SER A 162 15.46 -16.64 9.05
N GLY A 163 14.15 -16.36 9.12
CA GLY A 163 13.56 -15.32 9.95
C GLY A 163 12.93 -14.19 9.11
N SER A 164 12.17 -13.33 9.77
CA SER A 164 11.51 -12.19 9.11
C SER A 164 12.19 -10.88 9.48
N ILE A 165 12.44 -10.05 8.48
CA ILE A 165 12.91 -8.68 8.61
C ILE A 165 11.79 -7.78 8.06
N TYR A 166 11.30 -6.84 8.88
CA TYR A 166 10.14 -6.02 8.56
C TYR A 166 10.52 -4.68 7.88
N SER A 167 11.58 -4.72 7.08
CA SER A 167 12.10 -3.57 6.34
C SER A 167 12.43 -3.97 4.90
N HIS A 168 12.34 -3.02 3.98
CA HIS A 168 12.64 -3.25 2.57
C HIS A 168 14.13 -3.49 2.34
N SER A 169 14.45 -4.33 1.36
CA SER A 169 15.79 -4.50 0.80
C SER A 169 15.73 -4.49 -0.73
N GLN A 170 16.87 -4.27 -1.36
CA GLN A 170 17.03 -4.13 -2.82
C GLN A 170 17.08 -5.50 -3.51
N THR A 171 16.12 -6.39 -3.22
CA THR A 171 16.10 -7.76 -3.77
C THR A 171 16.00 -7.80 -5.30
N VAL A 172 15.31 -6.85 -5.92
CA VAL A 172 15.20 -6.79 -7.40
C VAL A 172 16.54 -6.44 -8.04
N GLU A 173 17.34 -5.58 -7.42
CA GLU A 173 18.73 -5.30 -7.86
C GLU A 173 19.57 -6.57 -7.76
N ALA A 174 19.54 -7.25 -6.64
CA ALA A 174 20.24 -8.53 -6.45
C ALA A 174 19.80 -9.62 -7.45
N LEU A 175 18.51 -9.66 -7.83
CA LEU A 175 18.05 -10.54 -8.89
C LEU A 175 18.74 -10.22 -10.23
N MET A 176 18.84 -8.95 -10.58
CA MET A 176 19.53 -8.56 -11.82
C MET A 176 21.02 -8.89 -11.77
N ASP A 177 21.66 -8.79 -10.60
CA ASP A 177 23.04 -9.18 -10.41
C ASP A 177 23.23 -10.70 -10.52
N ALA A 178 22.29 -11.49 -10.01
CA ALA A 178 22.29 -12.95 -10.20
C ALA A 178 22.20 -13.32 -11.71
N VAL A 179 21.31 -12.66 -12.45
CA VAL A 179 21.19 -12.84 -13.91
C VAL A 179 22.46 -12.44 -14.65
N ARG A 180 23.13 -11.36 -14.23
CA ARG A 180 24.41 -10.92 -14.80
C ARG A 180 25.57 -11.90 -14.50
N GLN A 181 25.52 -12.57 -13.34
CA GLN A 181 26.46 -13.63 -12.96
C GLN A 181 26.17 -14.98 -13.62
N ASP A 182 25.25 -14.97 -14.62
CA ASP A 182 24.89 -16.14 -15.41
C ASP A 182 24.16 -17.26 -14.67
N PHE A 183 23.55 -16.99 -13.51
CA PHE A 183 22.60 -17.93 -12.92
C PHE A 183 21.37 -18.09 -13.85
N ARG A 184 20.90 -19.33 -14.02
CA ARG A 184 19.85 -19.68 -14.99
C ARG A 184 18.54 -20.09 -14.33
N SER A 185 18.59 -20.65 -13.16
CA SER A 185 17.42 -21.07 -12.39
C SER A 185 17.46 -20.43 -11.01
N ILE A 186 16.64 -19.41 -10.78
CA ILE A 186 16.73 -18.53 -9.63
C ILE A 186 15.41 -18.57 -8.84
N ALA A 187 15.47 -18.86 -7.54
CA ALA A 187 14.35 -18.58 -6.64
C ALA A 187 14.43 -17.13 -6.15
N PHE A 188 13.36 -16.37 -6.34
CA PHE A 188 13.26 -14.99 -5.89
C PHE A 188 12.27 -14.89 -4.74
N VAL A 189 12.76 -14.54 -3.54
CA VAL A 189 11.93 -14.32 -2.35
C VAL A 189 11.73 -12.83 -2.15
N GLY A 190 10.48 -12.38 -2.10
CA GLY A 190 10.17 -10.96 -1.96
C GLY A 190 8.81 -10.65 -1.38
N THR A 191 8.65 -9.41 -0.94
CA THR A 191 7.35 -8.84 -0.56
C THR A 191 6.49 -8.60 -1.80
N PRO A 192 5.16 -8.35 -1.67
CA PRO A 192 4.27 -8.16 -2.83
C PRO A 192 4.77 -7.10 -3.83
N CYS A 193 5.31 -5.98 -3.35
CA CYS A 193 5.85 -4.93 -4.21
C CYS A 193 7.10 -5.37 -5.01
N ASN A 194 7.97 -6.21 -4.41
CA ASN A 194 9.10 -6.80 -5.12
C ASN A 194 8.64 -7.82 -6.17
N ILE A 195 7.67 -8.65 -5.83
CA ILE A 195 7.05 -9.63 -6.74
C ILE A 195 6.38 -8.91 -7.92
N ASP A 196 5.63 -7.83 -7.64
CA ASP A 196 4.98 -7.04 -8.69
C ASP A 196 6.01 -6.38 -9.63
N ALA A 197 7.12 -5.87 -9.09
CA ALA A 197 8.22 -5.33 -9.88
C ALA A 197 8.82 -6.38 -10.83
N VAL A 198 9.13 -7.58 -10.32
CA VAL A 198 9.67 -8.68 -11.11
C VAL A 198 8.67 -9.13 -12.17
N ALA A 199 7.40 -9.33 -11.82
CA ALA A 199 6.35 -9.70 -12.77
C ALA A 199 6.23 -8.65 -13.89
N LYS A 200 6.23 -7.36 -13.54
CA LYS A 200 6.19 -6.27 -14.52
C LYS A 200 7.40 -6.25 -15.45
N MET A 201 8.59 -6.62 -14.95
CA MET A 201 9.78 -6.74 -15.79
C MET A 201 9.66 -7.88 -16.81
N PHE A 202 9.03 -9.01 -16.44
CA PHE A 202 8.74 -10.11 -17.36
C PHE A 202 7.70 -9.73 -18.41
N ASP A 203 6.67 -9.01 -18.02
CA ASP A 203 5.56 -8.61 -18.90
C ASP A 203 5.90 -7.42 -19.80
N SER A 204 7.00 -6.70 -19.51
CA SER A 204 7.37 -5.48 -20.25
C SER A 204 8.00 -5.81 -21.59
N PRO A 205 7.49 -5.27 -22.71
CA PRO A 205 8.09 -5.43 -24.04
C PRO A 205 9.38 -4.62 -24.22
N THR A 206 9.71 -3.72 -23.28
CA THR A 206 10.80 -2.77 -23.43
C THR A 206 12.10 -3.25 -22.76
N GLY A 207 12.85 -4.10 -23.46
CA GLY A 207 14.27 -4.32 -23.18
C GLY A 207 14.65 -5.37 -22.14
N MET A 208 13.82 -5.63 -21.11
CA MET A 208 14.17 -6.58 -20.05
C MET A 208 13.95 -8.04 -20.44
N LEU A 209 13.03 -8.32 -21.37
CA LEU A 209 12.74 -9.67 -21.87
C LEU A 209 14.01 -10.40 -22.31
N LYS A 210 14.97 -9.68 -22.94
CA LYS A 210 16.25 -10.25 -23.37
C LYS A 210 17.06 -10.89 -22.24
N TYR A 211 17.02 -10.31 -21.04
CA TYR A 211 17.70 -10.84 -19.87
C TYR A 211 16.96 -12.03 -19.29
N PHE A 212 15.64 -11.94 -19.16
CA PHE A 212 14.82 -13.00 -18.57
C PHE A 212 14.61 -14.22 -19.48
N MET A 213 14.72 -14.06 -20.79
CA MET A 213 14.73 -15.23 -21.69
C MET A 213 15.89 -16.20 -21.44
N ARG A 214 16.91 -15.77 -20.67
CA ARG A 214 18.09 -16.57 -20.36
C ARG A 214 18.02 -17.30 -19.03
N CYS A 215 17.06 -16.97 -18.20
CA CYS A 215 16.89 -17.55 -16.86
C CYS A 215 15.43 -17.84 -16.56
N HIS A 216 15.21 -18.80 -15.70
CA HIS A 216 13.94 -19.09 -15.09
C HIS A 216 13.92 -18.48 -13.68
N VAL A 217 12.86 -17.76 -13.32
CA VAL A 217 12.71 -17.14 -11.99
C VAL A 217 11.44 -17.68 -11.33
N LEU A 218 11.62 -18.47 -10.27
CA LEU A 218 10.54 -18.89 -9.38
C LEU A 218 10.26 -17.79 -8.36
N LYS A 219 9.08 -17.20 -8.41
CA LYS A 219 8.69 -16.12 -7.50
C LYS A 219 8.00 -16.68 -6.25
N ILE A 220 8.66 -16.54 -5.09
CA ILE A 220 8.13 -16.88 -3.77
C ILE A 220 7.77 -15.57 -3.05
N GLY A 221 6.48 -15.26 -2.97
CA GLY A 221 5.97 -14.03 -2.39
C GLY A 221 5.63 -14.19 -0.91
N LEU A 222 5.95 -13.19 -0.11
CA LEU A 222 5.62 -13.13 1.30
C LEU A 222 4.36 -12.29 1.52
N PHE A 223 3.45 -12.71 2.40
CA PHE A 223 2.36 -11.83 2.84
C PHE A 223 2.94 -10.62 3.54
N CYS A 224 2.45 -9.44 3.18
CA CYS A 224 2.97 -8.20 3.73
C CYS A 224 1.85 -7.17 3.93
N MET A 225 1.66 -6.71 5.16
CA MET A 225 0.82 -5.54 5.43
C MET A 225 1.60 -4.25 5.22
N ASP A 226 2.73 -4.12 5.91
CA ASP A 226 3.55 -2.92 5.94
C ASP A 226 5.02 -3.27 6.09
N SER A 227 5.88 -2.34 5.71
CA SER A 227 7.32 -2.36 5.92
C SER A 227 7.75 -1.07 6.62
N PHE A 228 8.78 -1.14 7.44
CA PHE A 228 9.25 0.00 8.23
C PHE A 228 10.61 0.50 7.74
N ALA A 229 10.85 1.80 7.87
CA ALA A 229 12.13 2.41 7.57
C ALA A 229 13.16 2.02 8.65
N PRO A 230 14.21 1.25 8.31
CA PRO A 230 15.16 0.74 9.30
C PRO A 230 15.94 1.88 9.98
N GLU A 231 16.22 2.97 9.25
CA GLU A 231 16.93 4.15 9.74
C GLU A 231 16.15 4.91 10.84
N ALA A 232 14.85 4.72 10.91
CA ALA A 232 14.00 5.34 11.92
C ALA A 232 13.55 4.36 13.01
N LEU A 233 13.20 3.12 12.63
CA LEU A 233 12.67 2.12 13.55
C LEU A 233 13.74 1.59 14.51
N TYR A 234 14.91 1.22 14.01
CA TYR A 234 15.95 0.60 14.86
C TYR A 234 16.59 1.57 15.84
N PRO A 235 16.94 2.82 15.49
CA PRO A 235 17.34 3.82 16.48
C PRO A 235 16.27 4.13 17.53
N PHE A 236 14.98 4.04 17.18
CA PHE A 236 13.91 4.15 18.16
C PHE A 236 13.97 3.01 19.18
N PHE A 237 14.15 1.75 18.75
CA PHE A 237 14.30 0.63 19.67
C PHE A 237 15.53 0.77 20.59
N GLU A 238 16.64 1.27 20.07
CA GLU A 238 17.83 1.53 20.87
C GLU A 238 17.61 2.62 21.93
N LYS A 239 16.88 3.71 21.58
CA LYS A 239 16.46 4.74 22.54
C LYS A 239 15.54 4.20 23.63
N GLU A 240 14.73 3.20 23.33
CA GLU A 240 13.89 2.49 24.30
C GLU A 240 14.70 1.48 25.15
N GLY A 241 16.01 1.44 25.02
CA GLY A 241 16.92 0.59 25.79
C GLY A 241 17.02 -0.86 25.29
N ILE A 242 16.56 -1.14 24.05
CA ILE A 242 16.64 -2.47 23.46
C ILE A 242 18.01 -2.67 22.81
N ASN A 243 18.74 -3.69 23.26
CA ASN A 243 19.98 -4.07 22.61
C ASN A 243 19.70 -4.93 21.37
N LEU A 244 19.75 -4.33 20.19
CA LEU A 244 19.45 -5.01 18.92
C LEU A 244 20.38 -6.17 18.60
N THR A 245 21.63 -6.17 19.10
CA THR A 245 22.56 -7.29 18.89
C THR A 245 22.13 -8.56 19.63
N LYS A 246 21.33 -8.43 20.70
CA LYS A 246 20.78 -9.55 21.47
C LYS A 246 19.42 -10.01 20.95
N VAL A 247 18.75 -9.21 20.11
CA VAL A 247 17.45 -9.59 19.55
C VAL A 247 17.65 -10.72 18.55
N GLN A 248 17.01 -11.85 18.80
CA GLN A 248 17.10 -13.03 17.93
C GLN A 248 15.88 -13.16 17.01
N LYS A 249 14.71 -12.67 17.45
CA LYS A 249 13.47 -12.77 16.69
C LYS A 249 12.65 -11.49 16.82
N MET A 250 12.03 -11.09 15.71
CA MET A 250 10.95 -10.11 15.64
C MET A 250 9.74 -10.76 14.99
N ASN A 251 8.55 -10.51 15.50
CA ASN A 251 7.32 -10.93 14.81
C ASN A 251 6.18 -9.95 15.03
N ILE A 252 5.23 -9.99 14.10
CA ILE A 252 3.96 -9.27 14.23
C ILE A 252 2.86 -10.30 14.49
N SER A 253 2.25 -10.22 15.66
CA SER A 253 1.16 -11.10 16.07
C SER A 253 0.09 -10.33 16.83
N LYS A 254 -1.18 -10.61 16.52
CA LYS A 254 -2.35 -9.98 17.18
C LYS A 254 -2.27 -8.44 17.23
N GLY A 255 -1.81 -7.81 16.14
CA GLY A 255 -1.68 -6.36 16.03
C GLY A 255 -0.54 -5.74 16.85
N LYS A 256 0.41 -6.54 17.30
CA LYS A 256 1.58 -6.11 18.05
C LYS A 256 2.87 -6.55 17.35
N PHE A 257 3.85 -5.66 17.34
CA PHE A 257 5.24 -5.92 16.95
C PHE A 257 6.01 -6.34 18.20
N ASN A 258 6.53 -7.56 18.21
CA ASN A 258 7.17 -8.18 19.36
C ASN A 258 8.66 -8.41 19.09
N LEU A 259 9.51 -8.13 20.08
CA LEU A 259 10.95 -8.39 20.05
C LEU A 259 11.31 -9.44 21.09
N TYR A 260 12.24 -10.34 20.72
CA TYR A 260 12.64 -11.47 21.56
C TYR A 260 14.15 -11.59 21.65
N TYR A 261 14.66 -11.80 22.86
CA TYR A 261 16.06 -12.26 23.08
C TYR A 261 16.16 -13.78 23.02
N ASP A 262 15.09 -14.48 23.37
CA ASP A 262 14.94 -15.92 23.16
C ASP A 262 13.75 -16.18 22.24
N PRO A 263 13.94 -16.80 21.06
CA PRO A 263 12.84 -17.07 20.11
C PRO A 263 11.70 -17.91 20.68
N LYS A 264 11.97 -18.70 21.73
CA LYS A 264 10.99 -19.57 22.42
C LYS A 264 10.43 -18.95 23.69
N GLY A 265 10.98 -17.82 24.15
CA GLY A 265 10.57 -17.12 25.36
C GLY A 265 9.42 -16.12 25.13
N GLU A 266 9.14 -15.37 26.17
CA GLU A 266 8.22 -14.24 26.10
C GLU A 266 8.89 -13.03 25.41
N PRO A 267 8.11 -12.15 24.74
CA PRO A 267 8.67 -10.95 24.13
C PRO A 267 9.22 -10.01 25.21
N ILE A 268 10.45 -9.54 25.02
CA ILE A 268 11.08 -8.55 25.92
C ILE A 268 10.37 -7.19 25.84
N LYS A 269 9.80 -6.87 24.67
CA LYS A 269 9.05 -5.65 24.42
C LYS A 269 8.01 -5.90 23.32
N SER A 270 6.87 -5.24 23.45
CA SER A 270 5.80 -5.28 22.45
C SER A 270 5.29 -3.87 22.20
N TYR A 271 5.11 -3.52 20.92
CA TYR A 271 4.53 -2.27 20.47
C TYR A 271 3.25 -2.55 19.68
N THR A 272 2.23 -1.75 19.85
CA THR A 272 1.09 -1.79 18.91
C THR A 272 1.53 -1.28 17.55
N ILE A 273 0.96 -1.80 16.47
CA ILE A 273 1.28 -1.31 15.11
C ILE A 273 1.04 0.20 15.01
N LYS A 274 -0.03 0.71 15.63
CA LYS A 274 -0.31 2.16 15.66
C LYS A 274 0.82 3.00 16.28
N GLN A 275 1.55 2.49 17.28
CA GLN A 275 2.71 3.20 17.86
C GLN A 275 3.89 3.27 16.89
N LEU A 276 3.95 2.33 15.94
CA LEU A 276 5.02 2.23 14.95
C LEU A 276 4.63 2.83 13.59
N ASP A 277 3.39 3.28 13.39
CA ASP A 277 2.90 3.84 12.13
C ASP A 277 3.79 4.98 11.58
N LYS A 278 4.36 5.79 12.47
CA LYS A 278 5.27 6.88 12.10
C LYS A 278 6.60 6.41 11.47
N PHE A 279 6.95 5.15 11.63
CA PHE A 279 8.14 4.52 11.04
C PHE A 279 7.81 3.69 9.81
N LYS A 280 6.53 3.60 9.47
CA LYS A 280 6.06 2.88 8.29
C LYS A 280 6.56 3.55 7.02
N SER A 281 7.00 2.74 6.07
CA SER A 281 7.34 3.25 4.73
C SER A 281 6.11 3.88 4.09
N SER A 282 6.24 5.11 3.62
CA SER A 282 5.14 5.88 3.01
C SER A 282 4.54 5.17 1.79
N SER A 283 5.34 4.41 1.03
CA SER A 283 4.90 3.62 -0.11
C SER A 283 3.88 2.53 0.28
N CYS A 284 3.92 2.01 1.51
CA CYS A 284 2.97 1.02 1.99
C CYS A 284 1.53 1.56 2.06
N ASN A 285 1.36 2.88 2.18
CA ASN A 285 0.04 3.51 2.16
C ASN A 285 -0.67 3.42 0.80
N PHE A 286 0.05 3.07 -0.27
CA PHE A 286 -0.47 2.91 -1.63
C PHE A 286 -0.51 1.45 -2.09
N CYS A 287 0.00 0.52 -1.27
CA CYS A 287 0.06 -0.89 -1.60
C CYS A 287 -1.30 -1.57 -1.34
N THR A 288 -1.84 -2.23 -2.35
CA THR A 288 -3.13 -2.95 -2.28
C THR A 288 -2.99 -4.46 -2.15
N ASP A 289 -1.78 -4.99 -2.35
CA ASP A 289 -1.51 -6.42 -2.36
C ASP A 289 -1.01 -6.91 -0.98
N LEU A 290 -1.80 -7.76 -0.32
CA LEU A 290 -1.41 -8.45 0.91
C LEU A 290 -0.63 -9.71 0.64
N THR A 291 -1.04 -10.48 -0.37
CA THR A 291 -0.73 -11.90 -0.53
C THR A 291 0.27 -12.20 -1.63
N ALA A 292 0.90 -11.19 -2.23
CA ALA A 292 1.80 -11.32 -3.38
C ALA A 292 1.10 -11.98 -4.58
N GLU A 293 0.10 -11.31 -5.10
CA GLU A 293 -0.86 -11.82 -6.10
C GLU A 293 -0.20 -12.33 -7.40
N LYS A 294 1.01 -11.86 -7.73
CA LYS A 294 1.77 -12.24 -8.95
C LYS A 294 2.92 -13.23 -8.69
N ALA A 295 2.98 -13.84 -7.51
CA ALA A 295 3.95 -14.87 -7.20
C ALA A 295 3.60 -16.22 -7.87
N ASP A 296 4.51 -17.17 -7.85
CA ASP A 296 4.23 -18.59 -8.15
C ASP A 296 3.76 -19.31 -6.89
N ILE A 297 4.37 -18.98 -5.75
CA ILE A 297 4.00 -19.45 -4.41
C ILE A 297 3.93 -18.26 -3.48
N SER A 298 2.82 -18.08 -2.77
CA SER A 298 2.64 -17.03 -1.77
C SER A 298 2.59 -17.64 -0.38
N VAL A 299 3.34 -17.07 0.58
CA VAL A 299 3.48 -17.64 1.92
C VAL A 299 3.25 -16.56 2.99
N GLY A 300 2.44 -16.86 4.00
CA GLY A 300 2.21 -15.97 5.13
C GLY A 300 1.75 -16.69 6.38
N SER A 301 1.66 -15.98 7.51
CA SER A 301 1.23 -16.55 8.79
C SER A 301 -0.27 -16.36 9.09
N VAL A 302 -0.96 -15.55 8.30
CA VAL A 302 -2.39 -15.27 8.51
C VAL A 302 -3.23 -16.41 7.98
N GLY A 303 -4.12 -16.92 8.81
CA GLY A 303 -5.05 -18.00 8.42
C GLY A 303 -4.59 -19.41 8.81
N SER A 304 -3.37 -19.60 9.31
CA SER A 304 -2.80 -20.94 9.54
C SER A 304 -2.58 -21.33 11.01
N GLY A 305 -2.72 -20.43 11.95
CA GLY A 305 -2.39 -20.70 13.36
C GLY A 305 -0.90 -20.59 13.67
N ALA A 306 -0.54 -20.85 14.95
CA ALA A 306 0.84 -20.69 15.42
C ALA A 306 1.78 -21.73 14.80
N ASN A 307 3.00 -21.31 14.48
CA ASN A 307 4.07 -22.13 13.90
C ASN A 307 3.72 -22.80 12.56
N ARG A 308 2.82 -22.19 11.80
CA ARG A 308 2.39 -22.66 10.49
C ARG A 308 2.30 -21.49 9.51
N ASN A 309 2.29 -21.81 8.24
CA ASN A 309 2.09 -20.84 7.17
C ASN A 309 0.85 -21.18 6.34
N THR A 310 0.12 -20.19 5.94
CA THR A 310 -0.82 -20.25 4.82
C THR A 310 -0.03 -20.10 3.53
N VAL A 311 -0.26 -21.01 2.60
CA VAL A 311 0.40 -21.02 1.29
C VAL A 311 -0.66 -21.02 0.21
N PHE A 312 -0.51 -20.15 -0.79
CA PHE A 312 -1.24 -20.21 -2.05
C PHE A 312 -0.28 -20.57 -3.17
N ALA A 313 -0.46 -21.73 -3.77
CA ALA A 313 0.19 -22.09 -5.02
C ALA A 313 -0.61 -21.48 -6.17
N ARG A 314 -0.02 -20.47 -6.83
CA ARG A 314 -0.72 -19.64 -7.83
C ARG A 314 -0.56 -20.19 -9.24
N THR A 315 0.55 -20.87 -9.50
CA THR A 315 0.85 -21.51 -10.79
C THR A 315 0.90 -23.04 -10.65
N GLY A 316 0.81 -23.75 -11.78
CA GLY A 316 1.00 -25.22 -11.79
C GLY A 316 2.36 -25.62 -11.22
N LEU A 317 3.42 -24.89 -11.61
CA LEU A 317 4.77 -25.12 -11.08
C LEU A 317 4.82 -24.92 -9.55
N GLY A 318 4.15 -23.89 -9.03
CA GLY A 318 4.07 -23.65 -7.58
C GLY A 318 3.38 -24.79 -6.84
N ALA A 319 2.32 -25.39 -7.41
CA ALA A 319 1.64 -26.53 -6.83
C ALA A 319 2.53 -27.80 -6.85
N GLU A 320 3.17 -28.09 -7.97
CA GLU A 320 4.11 -29.22 -8.12
C GLU A 320 5.26 -29.14 -7.11
N ILE A 321 5.87 -27.97 -6.94
CA ILE A 321 6.94 -27.73 -5.97
C ILE A 321 6.46 -27.99 -4.53
N MET A 322 5.28 -27.51 -4.16
CA MET A 322 4.71 -27.74 -2.83
C MET A 322 4.47 -29.21 -2.54
N GLU A 323 3.88 -29.91 -3.48
CA GLU A 323 3.53 -31.34 -3.36
C GLU A 323 4.80 -32.23 -3.34
N ASP A 324 5.78 -31.96 -4.21
CA ASP A 324 7.01 -32.73 -4.24
C ASP A 324 7.89 -32.48 -3.01
N ALA A 325 8.01 -31.24 -2.55
CA ALA A 325 8.70 -30.92 -1.30
C ALA A 325 8.05 -31.59 -0.08
N ALA A 326 6.71 -31.72 -0.07
CA ALA A 326 6.00 -32.45 0.97
C ALA A 326 6.23 -33.95 0.87
N LYS A 327 6.16 -34.51 -0.33
CA LYS A 327 6.44 -35.94 -0.59
C LYS A 327 7.86 -36.35 -0.21
N LYS A 328 8.82 -35.47 -0.44
CA LYS A 328 10.22 -35.67 -0.06
C LYS A 328 10.54 -35.34 1.41
N GLY A 329 9.55 -34.90 2.16
CA GLY A 329 9.63 -34.73 3.61
C GLY A 329 10.27 -33.42 4.08
N TYR A 330 10.44 -32.40 3.24
CA TYR A 330 10.95 -31.09 3.63
C TYR A 330 9.91 -30.25 4.40
N ILE A 331 8.66 -30.39 4.03
CA ILE A 331 7.52 -29.69 4.64
C ILE A 331 6.38 -30.69 4.93
N LYS A 332 5.52 -30.31 5.88
CA LYS A 332 4.18 -30.92 6.02
C LYS A 332 3.16 -29.96 5.43
N ILE A 333 2.19 -30.51 4.73
CA ILE A 333 1.08 -29.74 4.17
C ILE A 333 -0.25 -30.31 4.66
N GLU A 334 -1.19 -29.42 4.93
CA GLU A 334 -2.60 -29.74 5.16
C GLU A 334 -3.43 -29.10 4.03
N PRO A 335 -4.58 -29.69 3.68
CA PRO A 335 -5.37 -29.24 2.54
C PRO A 335 -5.97 -27.84 2.74
N PHE A 336 -6.48 -27.27 1.67
CA PHE A 336 -7.03 -25.91 1.58
C PHE A 336 -8.06 -25.58 2.66
N ASN A 337 -8.94 -26.50 3.01
CA ASN A 337 -9.96 -26.33 4.03
C ASN A 337 -9.41 -26.13 5.46
N SER A 338 -8.12 -26.40 5.69
CA SER A 338 -7.43 -26.08 6.95
C SER A 338 -7.09 -24.59 7.08
N ILE A 339 -7.19 -23.81 6.01
CA ILE A 339 -6.93 -22.38 6.02
C ILE A 339 -8.14 -21.63 6.60
N ASN A 340 -7.91 -20.78 7.60
CA ASN A 340 -8.90 -19.77 7.97
C ASN A 340 -8.91 -18.63 6.94
N LEU A 341 -9.55 -18.88 5.81
CA LEU A 341 -9.59 -17.95 4.70
C LEU A 341 -10.23 -16.61 5.07
N ASN A 342 -11.22 -16.61 5.98
CA ASN A 342 -11.84 -15.36 6.44
C ASN A 342 -10.84 -14.40 7.09
N ALA A 343 -9.84 -14.91 7.80
CA ALA A 343 -8.78 -14.08 8.37
C ALA A 343 -7.90 -13.43 7.28
N VAL A 344 -7.58 -14.19 6.23
CA VAL A 344 -6.80 -13.67 5.09
C VAL A 344 -7.60 -12.61 4.33
N LEU A 345 -8.86 -12.91 4.00
CA LEU A 345 -9.77 -12.00 3.29
C LEU A 345 -10.02 -10.71 4.07
N PHE A 346 -10.16 -10.81 5.39
CA PHE A 346 -10.33 -9.63 6.24
C PHE A 346 -9.13 -8.68 6.15
N LEU A 347 -7.90 -9.19 6.26
CA LEU A 347 -6.71 -8.35 6.17
C LEU A 347 -6.46 -7.86 4.75
N ALA A 348 -6.69 -8.68 3.72
CA ALA A 348 -6.60 -8.26 2.33
C ALA A 348 -7.58 -7.12 2.02
N LYS A 349 -8.84 -7.24 2.49
CA LYS A 349 -9.83 -6.17 2.37
C LYS A 349 -9.39 -4.92 3.12
N LEU A 350 -8.94 -5.06 4.38
CA LEU A 350 -8.44 -3.94 5.17
C LEU A 350 -7.33 -3.19 4.43
N LYS A 351 -6.37 -3.90 3.84
CA LYS A 351 -5.28 -3.31 3.08
C LYS A 351 -5.77 -2.58 1.82
N LYS A 352 -6.67 -3.17 1.05
CA LYS A 352 -7.23 -2.53 -0.17
C LYS A 352 -8.10 -1.32 0.17
N VAL A 353 -8.95 -1.40 1.19
CA VAL A 353 -9.86 -0.31 1.60
C VAL A 353 -9.09 0.86 2.23
N SER A 354 -7.95 0.62 2.87
CA SER A 354 -7.11 1.71 3.42
C SER A 354 -6.64 2.70 2.36
N GLN A 355 -6.60 2.28 1.07
CA GLN A 355 -6.29 3.16 -0.06
C GLN A 355 -7.41 4.17 -0.35
N TYR A 356 -8.62 3.91 0.10
CA TYR A 356 -9.79 4.78 -0.08
C TYR A 356 -9.92 5.84 1.02
N THR A 357 -8.88 5.99 1.87
CA THR A 357 -8.90 7.01 2.92
C THR A 357 -8.94 8.39 2.31
N VAL A 358 -10.05 9.08 2.51
CA VAL A 358 -10.26 10.45 2.09
C VAL A 358 -10.12 11.34 3.31
N GLN A 359 -9.32 12.40 3.19
CA GLN A 359 -9.14 13.38 4.25
C GLN A 359 -10.11 14.52 4.05
N LYS A 360 -10.79 14.91 5.11
CA LYS A 360 -11.65 16.09 5.12
C LYS A 360 -10.78 17.35 5.19
N ARG A 361 -11.12 18.34 4.41
CA ARG A 361 -10.32 19.55 4.20
C ARG A 361 -11.14 20.81 4.27
N LYS A 362 -10.46 21.91 4.57
CA LYS A 362 -10.98 23.25 4.48
C LYS A 362 -10.30 24.01 3.35
N VAL A 363 -11.05 24.83 2.65
CA VAL A 363 -10.52 25.84 1.74
C VAL A 363 -10.27 27.11 2.54
N PHE A 364 -9.06 27.65 2.48
CA PHE A 364 -8.69 28.91 3.08
C PHE A 364 -8.60 29.99 2.02
N VAL A 365 -9.18 31.14 2.31
CA VAL A 365 -9.03 32.34 1.49
C VAL A 365 -8.32 33.39 2.33
N VAL A 366 -7.14 33.78 1.91
CA VAL A 366 -6.37 34.86 2.56
C VAL A 366 -6.64 36.14 1.81
N ARG A 367 -7.22 37.12 2.49
CA ARG A 367 -7.57 38.41 1.87
C ARG A 367 -6.74 39.58 2.38
N ASP A 368 -6.25 39.53 3.62
CA ASP A 368 -5.45 40.60 4.23
C ASP A 368 -4.01 40.16 4.40
N LEU A 369 -3.12 40.90 3.79
CA LEU A 369 -1.68 40.69 3.81
C LEU A 369 -0.97 41.96 4.33
N GLU A 370 -1.61 42.71 5.27
CA GLU A 370 -1.09 43.99 5.74
C GLU A 370 0.13 43.88 6.65
N ASP A 371 0.48 42.70 7.13
CA ASP A 371 1.65 42.55 8.01
C ASP A 371 2.98 42.42 7.27
N THR A 372 3.99 43.09 7.79
CA THR A 372 5.36 43.13 7.27
C THR A 372 6.12 41.81 7.36
N GLU A 373 5.58 40.83 8.05
CA GLU A 373 6.11 39.47 8.10
C GLU A 373 5.47 38.61 7.00
N GLU A 374 6.25 37.69 6.42
CA GLU A 374 5.75 36.75 5.39
C GLU A 374 4.53 36.03 5.96
N PRO A 375 3.34 36.14 5.34
CA PRO A 375 2.14 35.53 5.88
C PRO A 375 2.27 34.00 5.83
N ARG A 376 1.99 33.38 6.95
CA ARG A 376 2.02 31.91 7.07
C ARG A 376 0.59 31.39 7.23
N ILE A 377 0.20 30.52 6.31
CA ILE A 377 -1.11 29.89 6.31
C ILE A 377 -0.97 28.53 6.99
N GLU A 378 -1.70 28.34 8.08
CA GLU A 378 -1.83 27.03 8.72
C GLU A 378 -3.12 26.37 8.26
N THR A 379 -2.99 25.26 7.55
CA THR A 379 -4.13 24.46 7.12
C THR A 379 -4.36 23.31 8.11
N LYS A 380 -5.60 23.13 8.54
CA LYS A 380 -5.99 22.02 9.42
C LYS A 380 -7.12 21.22 8.77
N PRO A 381 -7.09 19.89 8.87
CA PRO A 381 -8.21 19.07 8.42
C PRO A 381 -9.49 19.47 9.16
N GLU A 382 -10.56 19.72 8.44
CA GLU A 382 -11.90 19.91 9.01
C GLU A 382 -12.73 18.63 8.86
N GLU A 383 -13.64 18.42 9.82
CA GLU A 383 -14.39 17.18 9.88
C GLU A 383 -15.39 16.98 8.72
N ASP A 384 -15.71 18.03 7.94
CA ASP A 384 -16.81 18.00 6.98
C ASP A 384 -16.44 18.11 5.50
N GLN A 385 -15.17 18.36 5.15
CA GLN A 385 -14.74 18.45 3.77
C GLN A 385 -14.06 17.16 3.29
N VAL A 386 -14.49 16.65 2.14
CA VAL A 386 -13.96 15.42 1.55
C VAL A 386 -13.10 15.76 0.35
N VAL A 387 -11.84 15.38 0.38
CA VAL A 387 -10.91 15.51 -0.76
C VAL A 387 -10.66 14.15 -1.37
N VAL A 388 -10.98 13.98 -2.65
CA VAL A 388 -10.79 12.74 -3.40
C VAL A 388 -9.35 12.65 -3.90
N LYS A 389 -8.67 11.52 -3.69
CA LYS A 389 -7.33 11.28 -4.21
C LYS A 389 -7.34 11.27 -5.74
N PRO A 390 -6.46 12.02 -6.43
CA PRO A 390 -6.28 11.86 -7.87
C PRO A 390 -5.66 10.49 -8.18
N PRO A 391 -5.85 9.96 -9.40
CA PRO A 391 -5.28 8.69 -9.80
C PRO A 391 -3.76 8.70 -9.70
N LEU A 392 -3.20 7.57 -9.25
CA LEU A 392 -1.75 7.34 -9.17
C LEU A 392 -1.10 7.60 -10.54
N GLY A 393 -0.05 8.40 -10.58
CA GLY A 393 0.75 8.65 -11.78
C GLY A 393 0.89 10.09 -12.24
N THR A 394 0.24 11.05 -11.58
CA THR A 394 0.46 12.46 -11.87
C THR A 394 1.80 12.92 -11.29
N ARG A 395 2.77 13.21 -12.15
CA ARG A 395 4.08 13.77 -11.77
C ARG A 395 4.04 15.24 -11.35
N ARG A 396 2.86 15.79 -11.09
CA ARG A 396 2.69 17.20 -10.69
C ARG A 396 2.43 17.24 -9.20
N PHE A 397 3.24 17.99 -8.47
CA PHE A 397 3.06 18.21 -7.04
C PHE A 397 1.88 19.14 -6.73
N LEU A 398 1.66 20.13 -7.60
CA LEU A 398 0.61 21.13 -7.45
C LEU A 398 -0.19 21.32 -8.75
N SER A 399 -1.50 21.47 -8.59
CA SER A 399 -2.37 22.08 -9.59
C SER A 399 -2.58 23.54 -9.19
N VAL A 400 -2.41 24.43 -10.15
CA VAL A 400 -2.55 25.88 -9.91
C VAL A 400 -3.56 26.44 -10.89
N SER A 401 -4.58 27.09 -10.39
CA SER A 401 -5.54 27.89 -11.15
C SER A 401 -5.58 29.31 -10.63
N ASN A 402 -6.08 30.23 -11.44
CA ASN A 402 -6.21 31.63 -11.09
C ASN A 402 -7.55 32.19 -11.54
N GLU A 403 -8.07 33.12 -10.76
CA GLU A 403 -9.24 33.90 -11.09
C GLU A 403 -9.01 35.37 -10.75
N LEU A 404 -9.43 36.25 -11.63
CA LEU A 404 -9.32 37.69 -11.41
C LEU A 404 -10.71 38.24 -11.03
N ASN A 405 -10.79 38.86 -9.87
CA ASN A 405 -11.93 39.69 -9.49
C ASN A 405 -11.58 41.14 -9.79
N GLU A 406 -12.22 41.72 -10.82
CA GLU A 406 -11.97 43.06 -11.27
C GLU A 406 -12.60 44.12 -10.35
N GLU A 407 -13.74 43.80 -9.71
CA GLU A 407 -14.43 44.71 -8.81
C GLU A 407 -13.63 44.96 -7.52
N ASP A 408 -13.10 43.88 -6.96
CA ASP A 408 -12.29 43.94 -5.72
C ASP A 408 -10.79 44.18 -6.00
N LYS A 409 -10.38 44.18 -7.27
CA LYS A 409 -8.96 44.25 -7.71
C LYS A 409 -8.09 43.16 -7.02
N VAL A 410 -8.58 41.95 -6.97
CA VAL A 410 -7.89 40.82 -6.35
C VAL A 410 -7.63 39.71 -7.36
N LEU A 411 -6.38 39.27 -7.45
CA LEU A 411 -6.02 38.04 -8.15
C LEU A 411 -6.04 36.87 -7.17
N SER A 412 -7.01 35.99 -7.30
CA SER A 412 -7.05 34.74 -6.53
C SER A 412 -6.23 33.66 -7.21
N ILE A 413 -5.35 33.00 -6.48
CA ILE A 413 -4.57 31.84 -6.92
C ILE A 413 -4.96 30.65 -6.05
N SER A 414 -5.56 29.64 -6.68
CA SER A 414 -5.89 28.38 -6.02
C SER A 414 -4.77 27.36 -6.25
N LEU A 415 -4.28 26.77 -5.18
CA LEU A 415 -3.21 25.79 -5.15
C LEU A 415 -3.77 24.49 -4.58
N THR A 416 -3.75 23.42 -5.37
CA THR A 416 -4.19 22.10 -4.92
C THR A 416 -2.98 21.17 -4.84
N ASN A 417 -2.73 20.58 -3.68
CA ASN A 417 -1.75 19.51 -3.54
C ASN A 417 -2.27 18.25 -4.26
N THR A 418 -1.58 17.82 -5.31
CA THR A 418 -2.01 16.67 -6.14
C THR A 418 -1.30 15.38 -5.80
N ILE A 419 -0.47 15.36 -4.77
CA ILE A 419 0.25 14.15 -4.32
C ILE A 419 -0.29 13.64 -2.98
N GLY A 420 0.03 12.39 -2.66
CA GLY A 420 -0.41 11.72 -1.44
C GLY A 420 0.36 12.08 -0.17
N TYR A 421 1.19 13.14 -0.20
CA TYR A 421 2.02 13.59 0.92
C TYR A 421 1.67 14.99 1.33
N VAL A 422 1.86 15.31 2.61
CA VAL A 422 1.81 16.69 3.09
C VAL A 422 2.99 17.45 2.49
N LEU A 423 2.72 18.62 1.91
CA LEU A 423 3.75 19.56 1.51
C LEU A 423 4.00 20.50 2.70
N GLU A 424 5.13 20.32 3.35
CA GLU A 424 5.55 21.14 4.50
C GLU A 424 6.36 22.34 4.03
N ASP A 425 6.21 23.45 4.73
CA ASP A 425 6.89 24.71 4.49
C ASP A 425 6.90 25.14 3.01
N LEU A 426 5.69 25.11 2.42
CA LEU A 426 5.47 25.48 1.03
C LEU A 426 5.59 26.99 0.86
N LYS A 427 6.62 27.41 0.16
CA LYS A 427 6.89 28.81 -0.17
C LYS A 427 6.40 29.12 -1.57
N ILE A 428 5.48 30.07 -1.67
CA ILE A 428 4.90 30.54 -2.93
C ILE A 428 5.48 31.92 -3.22
N ARG A 429 6.04 32.07 -4.41
CA ARG A 429 6.62 33.31 -4.88
C ARG A 429 5.90 33.77 -6.14
N ILE A 430 5.41 35.00 -6.11
CA ILE A 430 4.74 35.64 -7.24
C ILE A 430 5.56 36.81 -7.71
N VAL A 431 5.81 36.86 -9.01
CA VAL A 431 6.57 37.93 -9.66
C VAL A 431 5.81 38.39 -10.88
N SER A 432 5.58 39.69 -10.99
CA SER A 432 5.12 40.32 -12.21
C SER A 432 6.21 41.26 -12.75
N VAL A 433 6.32 41.35 -14.07
CA VAL A 433 7.18 42.32 -14.72
C VAL A 433 6.52 43.71 -14.69
N GLU A 434 5.21 43.72 -14.82
CA GLU A 434 4.39 44.89 -14.67
C GLU A 434 4.22 45.27 -13.19
N GLU A 435 4.09 46.54 -12.88
CA GLU A 435 3.95 47.03 -11.51
C GLU A 435 2.56 46.77 -10.90
N LEU A 436 2.15 45.48 -10.88
CA LEU A 436 0.83 45.04 -10.46
C LEU A 436 0.66 44.86 -8.96
N PHE A 437 1.76 44.71 -8.23
CA PHE A 437 1.73 44.46 -6.79
C PHE A 437 2.58 45.42 -6.02
N GLU A 438 2.12 45.81 -4.85
CA GLU A 438 2.87 46.64 -3.90
C GLU A 438 4.16 45.92 -3.46
N LYS A 439 4.12 44.61 -3.22
CA LYS A 439 5.29 43.80 -2.82
C LYS A 439 5.89 43.05 -4.03
N ARG A 440 7.24 43.11 -4.16
CA ARG A 440 7.96 42.48 -5.32
C ARG A 440 9.27 41.84 -4.88
N PRO A 441 9.39 40.53 -4.86
CA PRO A 441 8.34 39.52 -5.12
C PRO A 441 7.36 39.42 -3.96
N TRP A 442 6.12 39.00 -4.23
CA TRP A 442 5.20 38.63 -3.18
C TRP A 442 5.49 37.21 -2.74
N ILE A 443 5.69 37.00 -1.43
CA ILE A 443 6.02 35.68 -0.88
C ILE A 443 4.95 35.32 0.15
N THR A 444 4.42 34.11 0.02
CA THR A 444 3.48 33.53 0.96
C THR A 444 3.99 32.16 1.39
N ASN A 445 4.00 31.89 2.69
CA ASN A 445 4.39 30.61 3.25
C ASN A 445 3.16 29.87 3.76
N ILE A 446 3.00 28.61 3.33
CA ILE A 446 2.00 27.69 3.84
C ILE A 446 2.75 26.64 4.65
N ARG A 447 2.45 26.51 5.92
CA ARG A 447 3.14 25.60 6.82
C ARG A 447 2.94 24.15 6.41
N GLU A 448 1.69 23.78 6.12
CA GLU A 448 1.30 22.44 5.74
C GLU A 448 0.19 22.53 4.70
N LEU A 449 0.38 21.92 3.56
CA LEU A 449 -0.66 21.70 2.55
C LEU A 449 -0.87 20.19 2.41
N PHE A 450 -1.95 19.73 2.94
CA PHE A 450 -2.22 18.30 3.00
C PHE A 450 -2.53 17.68 1.62
N PRO A 451 -2.46 16.35 1.47
CA PRO A 451 -2.84 15.72 0.22
C PRO A 451 -4.25 16.10 -0.23
N PHE A 452 -4.36 16.56 -1.48
CA PHE A 452 -5.60 16.96 -2.17
C PHE A 452 -6.33 18.17 -1.59
N GLU A 453 -5.71 18.86 -0.66
CA GLU A 453 -6.21 20.13 -0.16
C GLU A 453 -6.01 21.23 -1.19
N THR A 454 -6.98 22.14 -1.24
CA THR A 454 -6.90 23.38 -2.03
C THR A 454 -6.85 24.57 -1.10
N VAL A 455 -5.88 25.44 -1.31
CA VAL A 455 -5.77 26.75 -0.65
C VAL A 455 -5.96 27.81 -1.72
N GLU A 456 -6.82 28.78 -1.44
CA GLU A 456 -7.01 29.95 -2.28
C GLU A 456 -6.37 31.16 -1.59
N ILE A 457 -5.53 31.89 -2.33
CA ILE A 457 -4.78 33.05 -1.86
C ILE A 457 -5.15 34.24 -2.73
N GLY A 458 -5.72 35.28 -2.11
CA GLY A 458 -6.05 36.52 -2.79
C GLY A 458 -4.87 37.51 -2.71
N TYR A 459 -4.42 38.02 -3.84
CA TYR A 459 -3.37 39.00 -3.97
C TYR A 459 -3.95 40.32 -4.44
N PRO A 460 -4.01 41.38 -3.60
CA PRO A 460 -4.46 42.68 -4.00
C PRO A 460 -3.59 43.27 -5.12
N LEU A 461 -4.22 43.83 -6.12
CA LEU A 461 -3.59 44.46 -7.26
C LEU A 461 -3.50 45.97 -7.03
N ASP A 462 -2.31 46.53 -7.20
CA ASP A 462 -2.07 47.96 -7.16
C ASP A 462 -2.21 48.54 -8.57
N LEU A 463 -3.45 48.87 -8.94
CA LEU A 463 -3.78 49.32 -10.28
C LEU A 463 -4.64 50.61 -10.25
N PRO A 464 -4.36 51.55 -11.17
CA PRO A 464 -5.24 52.70 -11.36
C PRO A 464 -6.66 52.28 -11.78
N ASP A 465 -7.65 53.10 -11.42
CA ASP A 465 -9.04 52.87 -11.81
C ASP A 465 -9.21 53.00 -13.34
N GLY A 466 -9.83 51.95 -13.94
CA GLY A 466 -10.28 51.97 -15.33
C GLY A 466 -9.32 51.43 -16.38
N GLU A 467 -8.14 50.90 -16.01
CA GLU A 467 -7.27 50.23 -16.95
C GLU A 467 -7.57 48.72 -17.03
N PRO A 468 -7.64 48.13 -18.24
CA PRO A 468 -7.84 46.71 -18.38
C PRO A 468 -6.59 45.93 -17.94
N ILE A 469 -6.78 44.98 -17.06
CA ILE A 469 -5.69 44.16 -16.51
C ILE A 469 -5.21 43.14 -17.54
N LYS A 470 -4.03 43.35 -18.09
CA LYS A 470 -3.34 42.35 -18.94
C LYS A 470 -1.91 42.20 -18.45
N ALA A 471 -1.60 41.07 -17.82
CA ALA A 471 -0.28 40.86 -17.28
C ALA A 471 0.17 39.40 -17.36
N ASN A 472 1.49 39.22 -17.37
CA ASN A 472 2.11 37.92 -17.20
C ASN A 472 2.72 37.82 -15.80
N ILE A 473 2.23 36.86 -15.04
CA ILE A 473 2.67 36.65 -13.65
C ILE A 473 3.38 35.31 -13.56
N LEU A 474 4.61 35.32 -13.06
CA LEU A 474 5.34 34.10 -12.75
C LEU A 474 4.92 33.62 -11.35
N VAL A 475 4.37 32.42 -11.27
CA VAL A 475 4.07 31.74 -10.01
C VAL A 475 5.07 30.62 -9.83
N GLU A 476 5.81 30.63 -8.75
CA GLU A 476 6.73 29.59 -8.34
C GLU A 476 6.33 29.06 -6.98
N ALA A 477 6.47 27.74 -6.79
CA ALA A 477 6.30 27.10 -5.50
C ALA A 477 7.47 26.18 -5.21
N SER A 478 7.96 26.21 -3.97
CA SER A 478 9.08 25.39 -3.49
C SER A 478 8.84 24.92 -2.06
N THR A 479 9.43 23.79 -1.70
CA THR A 479 9.48 23.25 -0.33
C THR A 479 10.93 22.95 0.05
N GLU A 480 11.22 22.85 1.33
CA GLU A 480 12.58 22.44 1.77
C GLU A 480 12.91 21.01 1.29
N ALA A 481 11.94 20.10 1.39
CA ALA A 481 12.16 18.69 1.08
C ALA A 481 12.37 18.41 -0.42
N PHE A 482 11.63 19.11 -1.31
CA PHE A 482 11.59 18.80 -2.74
C PHE A 482 12.16 19.92 -3.63
N GLY A 483 12.60 21.03 -3.05
CA GLY A 483 13.05 22.19 -3.82
C GLY A 483 11.89 22.82 -4.61
N LYS A 484 12.19 23.33 -5.81
CA LYS A 484 11.17 23.94 -6.69
C LYS A 484 10.26 22.86 -7.29
N ILE A 485 8.99 22.85 -6.89
CA ILE A 485 7.97 21.89 -7.29
C ILE A 485 7.00 22.40 -8.36
N PHE A 486 6.94 23.74 -8.53
CA PHE A 486 6.10 24.36 -9.55
C PHE A 486 6.75 25.64 -10.05
N SER A 487 6.62 25.92 -11.35
CA SER A 487 7.00 27.20 -11.94
C SER A 487 6.23 27.38 -13.25
N ARG A 488 5.40 28.40 -13.33
CA ARG A 488 4.60 28.70 -14.52
C ARG A 488 4.29 30.17 -14.63
N THR A 489 4.38 30.70 -15.84
CA THR A 489 3.83 32.02 -16.16
C THR A 489 2.34 31.86 -16.47
N ILE A 490 1.50 32.59 -15.74
CA ILE A 490 0.07 32.68 -15.97
C ILE A 490 -0.25 34.01 -16.62
N LYS A 491 -1.18 33.99 -17.57
CA LYS A 491 -1.72 35.22 -18.17
C LYS A 491 -2.96 35.63 -17.38
N VAL A 492 -2.96 36.84 -16.91
CA VAL A 492 -4.11 37.46 -16.26
C VAL A 492 -4.75 38.40 -17.26
N ALA A 493 -5.99 38.15 -17.58
CA ALA A 493 -6.80 38.99 -18.44
C ALA A 493 -8.26 38.89 -17.96
N PRO A 494 -9.09 39.92 -18.22
CA PRO A 494 -10.53 39.84 -17.97
C PRO A 494 -11.14 38.64 -18.65
N LYS A 495 -12.12 38.02 -18.03
CA LYS A 495 -12.98 37.02 -18.72
C LYS A 495 -13.78 37.73 -19.80
N GLU A 496 -13.65 37.35 -21.07
CA GLU A 496 -14.50 37.78 -22.18
C GLU A 496 -15.95 37.35 -22.00
#